data_f4961fb458c345d60b664815edccac63
#
_entry.id   f4961fb458c345d60b664815edccac63
#
_cell.length_a   1.000
_cell.length_b   1.000
_cell.length_c   1.000
_cell.angle_alpha   90.00
_cell.angle_beta   90.00
_cell.angle_gamma   90.00
#
_symmetry.space_group_name_H-M   'P 1'
#
loop_
_entity.id
_entity.type
_entity.pdbx_description
1 polymer ?
#
loop_
_entity_poly.entity_id
_entity_poly.type
_entity_poly.pdbx_seq_one_letter_code
_entity_poly.pdbx_strand_id
1 'polypeptide(L)'
;MSFKLADGKAVRAALAQAARERILILDGAMGTMIQDLKQDEAAFRGTRFKDWHRDLRGNNDLLNITQPDAIRDIHLAYFLAGADLVETNTFSSTTIAQA
;
A
#
# COMPACT_ATOMS: atom_id res chain seq x y z
N MET A 1 -3.07 -18.44 6.43
CA MET A 1 -1.62 -18.24 6.51
C MET A 1 -1.34 -17.18 7.58
N SER A 2 -0.59 -17.51 8.60
CA SER A 2 -0.22 -16.54 9.62
C SER A 2 1.04 -15.79 9.17
N PHE A 3 0.99 -14.48 9.28
CA PHE A 3 2.13 -13.61 9.03
C PHE A 3 2.86 -13.34 10.34
N LYS A 4 4.13 -13.69 10.41
CA LYS A 4 4.99 -13.30 11.52
C LYS A 4 5.82 -12.09 11.07
N LEU A 5 5.57 -10.95 11.70
CA LEU A 5 6.37 -9.77 11.44
C LEU A 5 7.78 -9.96 11.98
N ALA A 6 8.77 -9.58 11.19
CA ALA A 6 10.15 -9.60 11.62
C ALA A 6 10.38 -8.55 12.71
N ASP A 7 11.32 -8.81 13.64
CA ASP A 7 11.74 -7.83 14.62
C ASP A 7 12.32 -6.59 13.91
N GLY A 8 11.88 -5.41 14.32
CA GLY A 8 12.33 -4.14 13.73
C GLY A 8 13.83 -3.92 13.82
N LYS A 9 14.48 -4.38 14.89
CA LYS A 9 15.95 -4.32 15.02
C LYS A 9 16.63 -5.21 13.97
N ALA A 10 16.11 -6.42 13.77
CA ALA A 10 16.67 -7.35 12.79
C ALA A 10 16.51 -6.81 11.37
N VAL A 11 15.35 -6.22 11.04
CA VAL A 11 15.09 -5.60 9.74
C VAL A 11 16.04 -4.43 9.50
N ARG A 12 16.23 -3.55 10.50
CA ARG A 12 17.14 -2.41 10.39
C ARG A 12 18.57 -2.87 10.16
N ALA A 13 19.02 -3.88 10.88
CA ALA A 13 20.36 -4.44 10.70
C ALA A 13 20.54 -5.04 9.31
N ALA A 14 19.54 -5.78 8.81
CA ALA A 14 19.57 -6.36 7.48
C ALA A 14 19.63 -5.29 6.38
N LEU A 15 18.86 -4.20 6.53
CA LEU A 15 18.89 -3.08 5.60
C LEU A 15 20.25 -2.39 5.59
N ALA A 16 20.82 -2.14 6.76
CA ALA A 16 22.14 -1.51 6.88
C ALA A 16 23.22 -2.38 6.23
N GLN A 17 23.18 -3.68 6.43
CA GLN A 17 24.13 -4.63 5.82
C GLN A 17 23.97 -4.66 4.30
N ALA A 18 22.75 -4.77 3.80
CA ALA A 18 22.49 -4.79 2.37
C ALA A 18 22.94 -3.48 1.70
N ALA A 19 22.72 -2.32 2.35
CA ALA A 19 23.13 -1.02 1.83
C ALA A 19 24.64 -0.85 1.74
N ARG A 20 25.42 -1.60 2.52
CA ARG A 20 26.88 -1.63 2.39
C ARG A 20 27.36 -2.38 1.16
N GLU A 21 26.58 -3.33 0.67
CA GLU A 21 26.94 -4.22 -0.42
C GLU A 21 26.44 -3.74 -1.76
N ARG A 22 25.30 -3.03 -1.79
CA ARG A 22 24.67 -2.55 -3.03
C ARG A 22 23.73 -1.39 -2.74
N ILE A 23 23.34 -0.70 -3.81
CA ILE A 23 22.29 0.32 -3.75
C ILE A 23 20.94 -0.37 -3.57
N LEU A 24 20.17 0.05 -2.58
CA LEU A 24 18.81 -0.42 -2.37
C LEU A 24 17.83 0.45 -3.18
N ILE A 25 16.82 -0.18 -3.73
CA ILE A 25 15.80 0.49 -4.53
C ILE A 25 14.51 0.60 -3.72
N LEU A 26 14.07 1.84 -3.48
CA LEU A 26 12.74 2.15 -2.95
C LEU A 26 11.86 2.52 -4.13
N ASP A 27 10.82 1.74 -4.36
CA ASP A 27 9.84 2.01 -5.40
C ASP A 27 8.46 1.68 -4.83
N GLY A 28 7.40 1.96 -5.53
CA GLY A 28 6.07 1.61 -5.03
C GLY A 28 5.06 2.73 -5.19
N ALA A 29 5.16 3.51 -6.28
CA ALA A 29 4.18 4.54 -6.58
C ALA A 29 2.78 3.92 -6.66
N MET A 30 1.88 4.34 -5.76
CA MET A 30 0.55 3.76 -5.65
C MET A 30 -0.48 4.43 -6.55
N GLY A 31 -0.40 5.75 -6.72
CA GLY A 31 -1.41 6.52 -7.45
C GLY A 31 -1.64 6.02 -8.87
N THR A 32 -0.57 5.87 -9.64
CA THR A 32 -0.63 5.41 -11.03
C THR A 32 -1.17 3.98 -11.12
N MET A 33 -0.69 3.08 -10.26
CA MET A 33 -1.14 1.69 -10.25
C MET A 33 -2.61 1.57 -9.87
N ILE A 34 -3.08 2.38 -8.92
CA ILE A 34 -4.49 2.41 -8.53
C ILE A 34 -5.35 2.97 -9.66
N GLN A 35 -4.88 4.01 -10.36
CA GLN A 35 -5.60 4.54 -11.52
C GLN A 35 -5.77 3.48 -12.62
N ASP A 36 -4.76 2.67 -12.85
CA ASP A 36 -4.81 1.61 -13.85
C ASP A 36 -5.85 0.52 -13.51
N LEU A 37 -6.18 0.34 -12.23
CA LEU A 37 -7.23 -0.58 -11.80
C LEU A 37 -8.63 -0.08 -12.15
N LYS A 38 -8.81 1.21 -12.41
CA LYS A 38 -10.08 1.85 -12.75
C LYS A 38 -11.21 1.51 -11.78
N GLN A 39 -10.91 1.57 -10.49
CA GLN A 39 -11.88 1.29 -9.43
C GLN A 39 -13.00 2.33 -9.44
N ASP A 40 -14.24 1.88 -9.37
CA ASP A 40 -15.42 2.75 -9.28
C ASP A 40 -15.78 3.07 -7.81
N GLU A 41 -16.81 3.88 -7.64
CA GLU A 41 -17.28 4.26 -6.30
C GLU A 41 -17.65 3.03 -5.46
N ALA A 42 -18.30 2.05 -6.04
CA ALA A 42 -18.68 0.83 -5.33
C ALA A 42 -17.46 0.05 -4.83
N ALA A 43 -16.40 -0.01 -5.64
CA ALA A 43 -15.15 -0.69 -5.26
C ALA A 43 -14.47 0.05 -4.11
N PHE A 44 -14.41 1.40 -4.14
CA PHE A 44 -13.86 2.19 -3.05
C PHE A 44 -14.63 2.01 -1.74
N ARG A 45 -15.96 1.90 -1.81
CA ARG A 45 -16.80 1.67 -0.62
C ARG A 45 -16.66 0.27 -0.08
N GLY A 46 -16.55 -0.72 -0.94
CA GLY A 46 -16.67 -2.11 -0.55
C GLY A 46 -18.01 -2.38 0.13
N THR A 47 -18.09 -3.39 0.96
CA THR A 47 -19.30 -3.65 1.78
C THR A 47 -19.32 -2.80 3.04
N ARG A 48 -18.16 -2.47 3.59
CA ARG A 48 -18.03 -1.77 4.88
C ARG A 48 -18.54 -0.35 4.84
N PHE A 49 -18.35 0.36 3.72
CA PHE A 49 -18.68 1.78 3.58
C PHE A 49 -19.76 2.05 2.53
N LYS A 50 -20.55 1.06 2.18
CA LYS A 50 -21.54 1.20 1.09
C LYS A 50 -22.54 2.32 1.33
N ASP A 51 -22.85 2.63 2.58
CA ASP A 51 -23.81 3.65 2.97
C ASP A 51 -23.15 4.95 3.48
N TRP A 52 -21.85 5.13 3.18
CA TRP A 52 -21.13 6.32 3.62
C TRP A 52 -21.72 7.59 2.98
N HIS A 53 -21.74 8.69 3.74
CA HIS A 53 -22.44 9.91 3.38
C HIS A 53 -21.74 10.79 2.33
N ARG A 54 -20.50 10.44 1.94
CA ARG A 54 -19.71 11.16 0.94
C ARG A 54 -19.23 10.20 -0.14
N ASP A 55 -18.88 10.76 -1.30
CA ASP A 55 -18.17 9.98 -2.32
C ASP A 55 -16.79 9.59 -1.82
N LEU A 56 -16.42 8.33 -2.02
CA LEU A 56 -15.15 7.76 -1.58
C LEU A 56 -14.17 7.50 -2.73
N ARG A 57 -14.63 7.63 -3.96
CA ARG A 57 -13.77 7.46 -5.14
C ARG A 57 -12.62 8.48 -5.09
N GLY A 58 -11.40 7.99 -5.26
CA GLY A 58 -10.19 8.81 -5.16
C GLY A 58 -9.54 8.80 -3.78
N ASN A 59 -10.21 8.26 -2.76
CA ASN A 59 -9.62 8.04 -1.45
C ASN A 59 -8.80 6.75 -1.48
N ASN A 60 -7.59 6.82 -2.02
CA ASN A 60 -6.77 5.65 -2.27
C ASN A 60 -6.37 4.90 -1.00
N ASP A 61 -6.17 5.60 0.10
CA ASP A 61 -5.79 4.99 1.38
C ASP A 61 -6.88 4.03 1.89
N LEU A 62 -8.14 4.34 1.60
CA LEU A 62 -9.28 3.51 1.99
C LEU A 62 -9.22 2.12 1.36
N LEU A 63 -8.59 1.97 0.21
CA LEU A 63 -8.47 0.70 -0.48
C LEU A 63 -7.68 -0.35 0.34
N ASN A 64 -6.87 0.08 1.30
CA ASN A 64 -6.23 -0.84 2.24
C ASN A 64 -7.26 -1.67 3.01
N ILE A 65 -8.43 -1.10 3.24
CA ILE A 65 -9.53 -1.74 3.97
C ILE A 65 -10.52 -2.40 3.00
N THR A 66 -10.89 -1.70 1.92
CA THR A 66 -11.96 -2.15 1.01
C THR A 66 -11.49 -3.07 -0.09
N GLN A 67 -10.23 -2.92 -0.53
CA GLN A 67 -9.63 -3.72 -1.59
C GLN A 67 -8.21 -4.19 -1.21
N PRO A 68 -8.04 -4.90 -0.08
CA PRO A 68 -6.70 -5.25 0.42
C PRO A 68 -5.92 -6.13 -0.55
N ASP A 69 -6.59 -7.02 -1.28
CA ASP A 69 -5.93 -7.91 -2.24
C ASP A 69 -5.35 -7.13 -3.42
N ALA A 70 -6.06 -6.11 -3.91
CA ALA A 70 -5.57 -5.25 -4.98
C ALA A 70 -4.31 -4.49 -4.54
N ILE A 71 -4.30 -3.95 -3.33
CA ILE A 71 -3.14 -3.24 -2.78
C ILE A 71 -1.96 -4.21 -2.59
N ARG A 72 -2.22 -5.40 -2.05
CA ARG A 72 -1.20 -6.43 -1.92
C ARG A 72 -0.57 -6.78 -3.27
N ASP A 73 -1.38 -6.93 -4.31
CA ASP A 73 -0.90 -7.29 -5.64
C ASP A 73 -0.04 -6.20 -6.24
N ILE A 74 -0.34 -4.92 -5.97
CA ILE A 74 0.51 -3.80 -6.39
C ILE A 74 1.88 -3.89 -5.71
N HIS A 75 1.92 -4.09 -4.40
CA HIS A 75 3.19 -4.25 -3.67
C HIS A 75 3.99 -5.44 -4.20
N LEU A 76 3.31 -6.55 -4.44
CA LEU A 76 3.96 -7.75 -4.98
C LEU A 76 4.56 -7.48 -6.36
N ALA A 77 3.86 -6.75 -7.23
CA ALA A 77 4.36 -6.39 -8.56
C ALA A 77 5.67 -5.60 -8.46
N TYR A 78 5.77 -4.64 -7.53
CA TYR A 78 7.00 -3.88 -7.32
C TYR A 78 8.14 -4.76 -6.81
N PHE A 79 7.87 -5.65 -5.85
CA PHE A 79 8.89 -6.59 -5.36
C PHE A 79 9.37 -7.55 -6.46
N LEU A 80 8.45 -8.06 -7.27
CA LEU A 80 8.80 -8.94 -8.39
C LEU A 80 9.60 -8.22 -9.47
N ALA A 81 9.42 -6.91 -9.62
CA ALA A 81 10.20 -6.08 -10.52
C ALA A 81 11.60 -5.74 -9.98
N GLY A 82 11.88 -6.06 -8.72
CA GLY A 82 13.20 -5.90 -8.11
C GLY A 82 13.32 -4.82 -7.04
N ALA A 83 12.21 -4.22 -6.60
CA ALA A 83 12.26 -3.27 -5.49
C ALA A 83 12.66 -3.96 -4.18
N ASP A 84 13.52 -3.32 -3.42
CA ASP A 84 13.94 -3.78 -2.09
C ASP A 84 12.98 -3.31 -1.01
N LEU A 85 12.40 -2.13 -1.19
CA LEU A 85 11.44 -1.50 -0.30
C LEU A 85 10.29 -0.95 -1.14
N VAL A 86 9.09 -0.96 -0.57
CA VAL A 86 7.93 -0.32 -1.18
C VAL A 86 7.29 0.64 -0.18
N GLU A 87 6.63 1.68 -0.70
CA GLU A 87 5.87 2.61 0.13
C GLU A 87 4.52 2.01 0.48
N THR A 88 4.07 2.25 1.71
CA THR A 88 2.71 1.89 2.10
C THR A 88 1.70 2.81 1.41
N ASN A 89 0.47 2.33 1.25
CA ASN A 89 -0.62 3.12 0.67
C ASN A 89 -1.27 3.99 1.75
N THR A 90 -0.54 5.00 2.24
CA THR A 90 -0.94 5.82 3.39
C THR A 90 -0.66 7.31 3.20
N PHE A 91 -0.66 7.80 1.97
CA PHE A 91 -0.31 9.19 1.64
C PHE A 91 -1.22 10.21 2.34
N SER A 92 -2.50 9.89 2.47
CA SER A 92 -3.50 10.78 3.07
C SER A 92 -4.13 10.17 4.34
N SER A 93 -3.38 9.34 5.08
CA SER A 93 -3.88 8.65 6.27
C SER A 93 -3.82 9.54 7.52
N THR A 94 -4.48 10.69 7.47
CA THR A 94 -4.62 11.61 8.60
C THR A 94 -6.10 11.76 8.96
N THR A 95 -6.37 12.16 10.19
CA THR A 95 -7.75 12.39 10.63
C THR A 95 -8.44 13.49 9.81
N ILE A 96 -7.70 14.50 9.40
CA ILE A 96 -8.24 15.60 8.58
C ILE A 96 -8.58 15.10 7.18
N ALA A 97 -7.66 14.39 6.52
CA ALA A 97 -7.86 13.90 5.16
C ALA A 97 -8.97 12.86 5.08
N GLN A 98 -9.15 12.07 6.13
CA GLN A 98 -10.13 10.97 6.18
C GLN A 98 -11.46 11.37 6.83
N ALA A 99 -11.61 12.60 7.23
CA ALA A 99 -12.84 13.10 7.88
C ALA A 99 -14.08 13.03 6.97
#